data_f12944243accdead0c8b774c2b94c92e
#
_entry.id   f12944243accdead0c8b774c2b94c92e
#
_cell.length_a   1.000
_cell.length_b   1.000
_cell.length_c   1.000
_cell.angle_alpha   90.00
_cell.angle_beta   90.00
_cell.angle_gamma   90.00
#
_symmetry.space_group_name_H-M   'P 1'
#
loop_
_entity.id
_entity.type
_entity.pdbx_description
1 polymer ?
#
loop_
_entity_poly.entity_id
_entity_poly.type
_entity_poly.pdbx_seq_one_letter_code
_entity_poly.pdbx_strand_id
1 'polypeptide(L)'
;MARITTLVDKEWAEAFKNKMVLGTLIFMPILFMILPLFQLALMRNIPASELNDMPAAILAVCQAQDFTPSECLQGWLVNQFLLLFLLIPLAVPVTIASYSIVGEKSTRSLEPLLATPTSTTEIIVGKALASVIPAIGATWLAFVIFLIGARFFAASDRVYALFMNPMWFVAMLIVAPLFTVLSVSVAIIISSRVNDPRAAEQIGMLVMLPIMGLFFGAIFGVIPLNTTTMLLLGALTLLADVGLVALGVKLFQRETILTRWK
;
A
#
# COMPACT_ATOMS: atom_id res chain seq x y z
N MET A 1 -8.34 -26.59 -0.96
CA MET A 1 -7.26 -25.84 -0.25
C MET A 1 -5.86 -26.23 -0.74
N ALA A 2 -5.48 -27.51 -0.83
CA ALA A 2 -4.13 -27.90 -1.28
C ALA A 2 -3.71 -27.32 -2.65
N ARG A 3 -4.64 -27.16 -3.61
CA ARG A 3 -4.34 -26.58 -4.94
C ARG A 3 -3.99 -25.09 -4.90
N ILE A 4 -4.68 -24.31 -4.07
CA ILE A 4 -4.43 -22.87 -3.93
C ILE A 4 -3.06 -22.64 -3.27
N THR A 5 -2.71 -23.41 -2.24
CA THR A 5 -1.39 -23.28 -1.59
C THR A 5 -0.26 -23.61 -2.54
N THR A 6 -0.38 -24.69 -3.34
CA THR A 6 0.61 -25.03 -4.37
C THR A 6 0.77 -23.93 -5.43
N LEU A 7 -0.35 -23.27 -5.81
CA LEU A 7 -0.30 -22.11 -6.72
C LEU A 7 0.43 -20.94 -6.09
N VAL A 8 0.13 -20.60 -4.83
CA VAL A 8 0.80 -19.52 -4.10
C VAL A 8 2.30 -19.79 -3.99
N ASP A 9 2.71 -21.01 -3.64
CA ASP A 9 4.13 -21.39 -3.53
C ASP A 9 4.85 -21.26 -4.87
N LYS A 10 4.21 -21.67 -5.98
CA LYS A 10 4.73 -21.49 -7.35
C LYS A 10 4.92 -20.00 -7.66
N GLU A 11 3.89 -19.21 -7.44
CA GLU A 11 3.92 -17.75 -7.71
C GLU A 11 5.01 -17.06 -6.91
N TRP A 12 5.19 -17.40 -5.63
CA TRP A 12 6.29 -16.87 -4.82
C TRP A 12 7.66 -17.29 -5.32
N ALA A 13 7.82 -18.56 -5.73
CA ALA A 13 9.08 -19.02 -6.29
C ALA A 13 9.46 -18.28 -7.58
N GLU A 14 8.49 -17.84 -8.38
CA GLU A 14 8.70 -17.06 -9.59
C GLU A 14 8.89 -15.56 -9.27
N ALA A 15 8.03 -14.99 -8.42
CA ALA A 15 8.06 -13.57 -8.04
C ALA A 15 9.39 -13.19 -7.36
N PHE A 16 9.87 -13.99 -6.42
CA PHE A 16 11.13 -13.72 -5.72
C PHE A 16 12.40 -13.94 -6.56
N LYS A 17 12.31 -14.60 -7.71
CA LYS A 17 13.40 -14.63 -8.70
C LYS A 17 13.45 -13.37 -9.56
N ASN A 18 12.35 -12.66 -9.68
CA ASN A 18 12.28 -11.43 -10.47
C ASN A 18 12.87 -10.26 -9.67
N LYS A 19 14.00 -9.70 -10.15
CA LYS A 19 14.72 -8.61 -9.49
C LYS A 19 13.88 -7.33 -9.33
N MET A 20 12.97 -7.04 -10.26
CA MET A 20 12.08 -5.87 -10.16
C MET A 20 11.03 -6.05 -9.06
N VAL A 21 10.39 -7.21 -9.04
CA VAL A 21 9.41 -7.56 -8.00
C VAL A 21 10.07 -7.55 -6.61
N LEU A 22 11.21 -8.21 -6.48
CA LEU A 22 11.96 -8.24 -5.22
C LEU A 22 12.43 -6.83 -4.82
N GLY A 23 12.88 -6.04 -5.79
CA GLY A 23 13.28 -4.65 -5.58
C GLY A 23 12.13 -3.82 -5.01
N THR A 24 10.95 -3.86 -5.60
CA THR A 24 9.77 -3.12 -5.12
C THR A 24 9.34 -3.60 -3.74
N LEU A 25 9.32 -4.91 -3.51
CA LEU A 25 8.92 -5.52 -2.24
C LEU A 25 9.84 -5.10 -1.07
N ILE A 26 11.12 -4.89 -1.33
CA ILE A 26 12.12 -4.51 -0.31
C ILE A 26 12.27 -3.00 -0.24
N PHE A 27 12.43 -2.33 -1.38
CA PHE A 27 12.77 -0.90 -1.44
C PHE A 27 11.65 -0.01 -0.93
N MET A 28 10.40 -0.27 -1.33
CA MET A 28 9.27 0.58 -0.92
C MET A 28 9.04 0.58 0.61
N PRO A 29 8.95 -0.58 1.30
CA PRO A 29 8.80 -0.58 2.75
C PRO A 29 9.98 0.07 3.47
N ILE A 30 11.22 -0.17 3.02
CA ILE A 30 12.42 0.43 3.59
C ILE A 30 12.41 1.95 3.41
N LEU A 31 12.08 2.44 2.21
CA LEU A 31 12.02 3.87 1.92
C LEU A 31 11.02 4.58 2.82
N PHE A 32 9.77 4.09 2.87
CA PHE A 32 8.71 4.72 3.66
C PHE A 32 8.90 4.55 5.18
N MET A 33 9.71 3.61 5.62
CA MET A 33 10.09 3.45 7.02
C MET A 33 11.26 4.39 7.39
N ILE A 34 12.30 4.46 6.55
CA ILE A 34 13.50 5.25 6.85
C ILE A 34 13.20 6.75 6.79
N LEU A 35 12.39 7.21 5.82
CA LEU A 35 12.10 8.64 5.67
C LEU A 35 11.54 9.27 6.94
N PRO A 36 10.47 8.78 7.58
CA PRO A 36 9.96 9.37 8.81
C PRO A 36 10.91 9.19 9.99
N LEU A 37 11.67 8.09 10.07
CA LEU A 37 12.68 7.92 11.12
C LEU A 37 13.83 8.92 10.98
N PHE A 38 14.28 9.15 9.76
CA PHE A 38 15.31 10.16 9.46
C PHE A 38 14.82 11.56 9.79
N GLN A 39 13.57 11.88 9.49
CA GLN A 39 12.93 13.15 9.86
C GLN A 39 12.86 13.32 11.39
N LEU A 40 12.46 12.29 12.13
CA LEU A 40 12.45 12.33 13.58
C LEU A 40 13.85 12.63 14.15
N ALA A 41 14.88 11.99 13.58
CA ALA A 41 16.26 12.21 14.02
C ALA A 41 16.75 13.64 13.74
N LEU A 42 16.46 14.18 12.54
CA LEU A 42 16.85 15.54 12.16
C LEU A 42 16.15 16.61 13.00
N MET A 43 14.85 16.39 13.30
CA MET A 43 14.03 17.39 13.97
C MET A 43 14.07 17.34 15.49
N ARG A 44 14.94 16.53 16.07
CA ARG A 44 15.05 16.39 17.53
C ARG A 44 15.50 17.66 18.23
N ASN A 45 16.34 18.49 17.58
CA ASN A 45 17.01 19.66 18.16
C ASN A 45 16.81 20.93 17.31
N ILE A 46 15.59 21.16 16.80
CA ILE A 46 15.30 22.33 15.98
C ILE A 46 15.05 23.55 16.86
N PRO A 47 15.65 24.73 16.52
CA PRO A 47 15.40 25.97 17.24
C PRO A 47 13.99 26.54 16.97
N ALA A 48 13.48 27.29 17.94
CA ALA A 48 12.15 27.90 17.86
C ALA A 48 11.93 28.85 16.66
N SER A 49 13.01 29.37 16.07
CA SER A 49 12.94 30.26 14.91
C SER A 49 12.33 29.62 13.66
N GLU A 50 12.46 28.31 13.50
CA GLU A 50 11.91 27.60 12.34
C GLU A 50 10.39 27.37 12.41
N LEU A 51 9.76 27.63 13.56
CA LEU A 51 8.32 27.59 13.69
C LEU A 51 7.60 28.74 12.94
N ASN A 52 8.30 29.84 12.69
CA ASN A 52 7.71 31.04 12.08
C ASN A 52 7.23 30.78 10.63
N ASP A 53 7.77 29.78 9.96
CA ASP A 53 7.41 29.41 8.60
C ASP A 53 6.27 28.38 8.53
N MET A 54 5.77 27.95 9.69
CA MET A 54 4.67 26.98 9.73
C MET A 54 3.30 27.61 9.45
N PRO A 55 2.37 26.87 8.80
CA PRO A 55 0.99 27.31 8.64
C PRO A 55 0.34 27.62 10.00
N ALA A 56 -0.35 28.76 10.07
CA ALA A 56 -0.98 29.26 11.31
C ALA A 56 -1.92 28.24 11.99
N ALA A 57 -2.60 27.42 11.18
CA ALA A 57 -3.48 26.36 11.68
C ALA A 57 -2.72 25.29 12.48
N ILE A 58 -1.48 24.99 12.09
CA ILE A 58 -0.63 23.98 12.77
C ILE A 58 -0.07 24.59 14.06
N LEU A 59 0.40 25.83 13.99
CA LEU A 59 0.88 26.57 15.16
C LEU A 59 -0.21 26.65 16.25
N ALA A 60 -1.45 26.88 15.87
CA ALA A 60 -2.58 26.93 16.81
C ALA A 60 -2.78 25.57 17.53
N VAL A 61 -2.66 24.46 16.81
CA VAL A 61 -2.77 23.12 17.39
C VAL A 61 -1.60 22.82 18.34
N CYS A 62 -0.39 23.21 17.95
CA CYS A 62 0.81 23.00 18.76
C CYS A 62 0.78 23.81 20.05
N GLN A 63 0.33 25.08 19.96
CA GLN A 63 0.15 25.95 21.12
C GLN A 63 -0.95 25.45 22.07
N ALA A 64 -2.07 24.96 21.51
CA ALA A 64 -3.16 24.40 22.31
C ALA A 64 -2.76 23.14 23.09
N GLN A 65 -1.74 22.39 22.63
CA GLN A 65 -1.21 21.19 23.27
C GLN A 65 0.05 21.46 24.08
N ASP A 66 0.52 22.69 24.14
CA ASP A 66 1.74 23.11 24.86
C ASP A 66 2.98 22.29 24.42
N PHE A 67 3.12 22.08 23.10
CA PHE A 67 4.24 21.40 22.50
C PHE A 67 5.46 22.34 22.34
N THR A 68 6.62 21.77 22.59
CA THR A 68 7.88 22.43 22.22
C THR A 68 8.01 22.51 20.69
N PRO A 69 8.87 23.39 20.14
CA PRO A 69 9.09 23.52 18.71
C PRO A 69 9.43 22.19 18.02
N SER A 70 10.30 21.41 18.61
CA SER A 70 10.69 20.11 18.07
C SER A 70 9.55 19.07 18.14
N GLU A 71 8.77 19.06 19.21
CA GLU A 71 7.60 18.18 19.33
C GLU A 71 6.52 18.51 18.28
N CYS A 72 6.28 19.80 18.08
CA CYS A 72 5.32 20.28 17.09
C CYS A 72 5.70 19.84 15.66
N LEU A 73 6.94 20.10 15.25
CA LEU A 73 7.44 19.73 13.93
C LEU A 73 7.47 18.22 13.72
N GLN A 74 7.98 17.48 14.69
CA GLN A 74 8.00 16.02 14.61
C GLN A 74 6.58 15.45 14.53
N GLY A 75 5.67 15.89 15.40
CA GLY A 75 4.29 15.40 15.42
C GLY A 75 3.57 15.66 14.11
N TRP A 76 3.71 16.88 13.56
CA TRP A 76 3.04 17.25 12.32
C TRP A 76 3.62 16.52 11.10
N LEU A 77 4.92 16.65 10.86
CA LEU A 77 5.55 16.10 9.65
C LEU A 77 5.47 14.59 9.60
N VAL A 78 5.82 13.92 10.70
CA VAL A 78 5.83 12.45 10.70
C VAL A 78 4.41 11.91 10.57
N ASN A 79 3.41 12.60 11.13
CA ASN A 79 2.00 12.22 10.93
C ASN A 79 1.60 12.26 9.44
N GLN A 80 2.12 13.21 8.66
CA GLN A 80 1.93 13.23 7.20
C GLN A 80 2.64 12.06 6.52
N PHE A 81 3.89 11.79 6.90
CA PHE A 81 4.66 10.68 6.32
C PHE A 81 4.06 9.30 6.61
N LEU A 82 3.36 9.12 7.74
CA LEU A 82 2.68 7.87 8.04
C LEU A 82 1.57 7.51 7.04
N LEU A 83 0.96 8.50 6.38
CA LEU A 83 0.04 8.24 5.26
C LEU A 83 0.73 7.52 4.10
N LEU A 84 2.03 7.82 3.86
CA LEU A 84 2.78 7.21 2.77
C LEU A 84 3.00 5.71 2.97
N PHE A 85 2.90 5.19 4.20
CA PHE A 85 2.90 3.74 4.42
C PHE A 85 1.76 3.04 3.68
N LEU A 86 0.63 3.71 3.47
CA LEU A 86 -0.48 3.18 2.70
C LEU A 86 -0.19 3.05 1.19
N LEU A 87 0.93 3.61 0.71
CA LEU A 87 1.41 3.35 -0.65
C LEU A 87 2.01 1.96 -0.81
N ILE A 88 2.55 1.35 0.26
CA ILE A 88 3.13 0.00 0.22
C ILE A 88 2.08 -1.04 -0.22
N PRO A 89 0.89 -1.13 0.44
CA PRO A 89 -0.15 -2.07 0.06
C PRO A 89 -0.82 -1.74 -1.28
N LEU A 90 -0.54 -0.58 -1.88
CA LEU A 90 -0.98 -0.25 -3.23
C LEU A 90 0.08 -0.63 -4.28
N ALA A 91 1.36 -0.33 -4.05
CA ALA A 91 2.43 -0.55 -5.01
C ALA A 91 2.83 -2.01 -5.15
N VAL A 92 3.13 -2.65 -4.03
CA VAL A 92 3.70 -4.01 -4.01
C VAL A 92 2.80 -5.02 -4.71
N PRO A 93 1.48 -5.08 -4.46
CA PRO A 93 0.62 -6.05 -5.12
C PRO A 93 0.45 -5.79 -6.61
N VAL A 94 0.43 -4.51 -7.04
CA VAL A 94 0.36 -4.17 -8.48
C VAL A 94 1.57 -4.76 -9.20
N THR A 95 2.77 -4.56 -8.67
CA THR A 95 3.99 -5.11 -9.26
C THR A 95 3.93 -6.63 -9.35
N ILE A 96 3.65 -7.33 -8.24
CA ILE A 96 3.59 -8.79 -8.22
C ILE A 96 2.52 -9.31 -9.19
N ALA A 97 1.31 -8.78 -9.14
CA ALA A 97 0.19 -9.25 -9.95
C ALA A 97 0.41 -8.96 -11.45
N SER A 98 0.95 -7.80 -11.81
CA SER A 98 1.25 -7.45 -13.20
C SER A 98 2.29 -8.40 -13.80
N TYR A 99 3.39 -8.68 -13.09
CA TYR A 99 4.41 -9.61 -13.57
C TYR A 99 3.92 -11.06 -13.58
N SER A 100 3.13 -11.49 -12.61
CA SER A 100 2.57 -12.84 -12.58
C SER A 100 1.61 -13.09 -13.75
N ILE A 101 0.65 -12.20 -14.00
CA ILE A 101 -0.40 -12.41 -14.99
C ILE A 101 0.09 -12.13 -16.42
N VAL A 102 0.69 -10.95 -16.64
CA VAL A 102 1.15 -10.56 -17.98
C VAL A 102 2.41 -11.34 -18.37
N GLY A 103 3.25 -11.71 -17.40
CA GLY A 103 4.41 -12.58 -17.62
C GLY A 103 4.00 -13.95 -18.19
N GLU A 104 3.00 -14.61 -17.60
CA GLU A 104 2.49 -15.88 -18.13
C GLU A 104 1.78 -15.72 -19.48
N LYS A 105 1.09 -14.59 -19.71
CA LYS A 105 0.48 -14.27 -21.00
C LYS A 105 1.54 -14.10 -22.09
N SER A 106 2.62 -13.38 -21.80
CA SER A 106 3.70 -13.13 -22.78
C SER A 106 4.51 -14.37 -23.11
N THR A 107 4.68 -15.28 -22.15
CA THR A 107 5.40 -16.56 -22.33
C THR A 107 4.50 -17.71 -22.84
N ARG A 108 3.19 -17.45 -23.05
CA ARG A 108 2.18 -18.45 -23.42
C ARG A 108 2.07 -19.64 -22.43
N SER A 109 2.51 -19.46 -21.19
CA SER A 109 2.41 -20.48 -20.14
C SER A 109 1.02 -20.52 -19.48
N LEU A 110 0.14 -19.58 -19.77
CA LEU A 110 -1.28 -19.59 -19.37
C LEU A 110 -2.06 -20.76 -19.99
N GLU A 111 -1.77 -21.14 -21.25
CA GLU A 111 -2.48 -22.23 -21.94
C GLU A 111 -2.29 -23.59 -21.24
N PRO A 112 -1.06 -24.06 -20.90
CA PRO A 112 -0.87 -25.26 -20.12
C PRO A 112 -1.51 -25.19 -18.72
N LEU A 113 -1.52 -24.02 -18.08
CA LEU A 113 -2.14 -23.83 -16.77
C LEU A 113 -3.66 -24.02 -16.83
N LEU A 114 -4.31 -23.50 -17.89
CA LEU A 114 -5.74 -23.66 -18.13
C LEU A 114 -6.12 -25.10 -18.53
N ALA A 115 -5.18 -25.90 -19.01
CA ALA A 115 -5.38 -27.33 -19.31
C ALA A 115 -5.36 -28.20 -18.04
N THR A 116 -4.90 -27.69 -16.91
CA THR A 116 -4.92 -28.41 -15.63
C THR A 116 -6.35 -28.50 -15.06
N PRO A 117 -6.64 -29.48 -14.17
CA PRO A 117 -7.95 -29.63 -13.53
C PRO A 117 -8.21 -28.59 -12.43
N THR A 118 -7.63 -27.39 -12.54
CA THR A 118 -7.85 -26.24 -11.66
C THR A 118 -8.92 -25.35 -12.24
N SER A 119 -9.82 -24.83 -11.40
CA SER A 119 -10.82 -23.84 -11.83
C SER A 119 -10.16 -22.47 -12.03
N THR A 120 -10.73 -21.67 -12.95
CA THR A 120 -10.25 -20.30 -13.17
C THR A 120 -10.30 -19.46 -11.90
N THR A 121 -11.29 -19.70 -11.05
CA THR A 121 -11.40 -19.04 -9.74
C THR A 121 -10.24 -19.41 -8.80
N GLU A 122 -9.84 -20.68 -8.75
CA GLU A 122 -8.70 -21.12 -7.95
C GLU A 122 -7.41 -20.46 -8.43
N ILE A 123 -7.24 -20.30 -9.75
CA ILE A 123 -6.06 -19.62 -10.33
C ILE A 123 -6.02 -18.16 -9.92
N ILE A 124 -7.15 -17.42 -10.08
CA ILE A 124 -7.22 -16.00 -9.73
C ILE A 124 -6.99 -15.80 -8.24
N VAL A 125 -7.65 -16.58 -7.39
CA VAL A 125 -7.49 -16.51 -5.93
C VAL A 125 -6.07 -16.84 -5.52
N GLY A 126 -5.45 -17.86 -6.12
CA GLY A 126 -4.05 -18.21 -5.85
C GLY A 126 -3.08 -17.07 -6.19
N LYS A 127 -3.25 -16.44 -7.37
CA LYS A 127 -2.44 -15.28 -7.80
C LYS A 127 -2.70 -14.05 -6.93
N ALA A 128 -3.95 -13.79 -6.58
CA ALA A 128 -4.31 -12.70 -5.70
C ALA A 128 -3.67 -12.88 -4.32
N LEU A 129 -3.79 -14.05 -3.69
CA LEU A 129 -3.18 -14.33 -2.40
C LEU A 129 -1.65 -14.27 -2.44
N ALA A 130 -1.03 -14.73 -3.52
CA ALA A 130 0.42 -14.63 -3.71
C ALA A 130 0.91 -13.18 -3.73
N SER A 131 0.08 -12.22 -4.14
CA SER A 131 0.39 -10.78 -4.14
C SER A 131 0.00 -10.11 -2.82
N VAL A 132 -1.15 -10.45 -2.25
CA VAL A 132 -1.72 -9.85 -1.04
C VAL A 132 -0.88 -10.16 0.21
N ILE A 133 -0.51 -11.43 0.40
CA ILE A 133 0.17 -11.85 1.64
C ILE A 133 1.52 -11.15 1.85
N PRO A 134 2.46 -11.12 0.88
CA PRO A 134 3.73 -10.44 1.06
C PRO A 134 3.57 -8.92 1.18
N ALA A 135 2.59 -8.31 0.52
CA ALA A 135 2.34 -6.88 0.61
C ALA A 135 1.85 -6.45 2.00
N ILE A 136 0.88 -7.18 2.56
CA ILE A 136 0.41 -6.93 3.94
C ILE A 136 1.55 -7.16 4.92
N GLY A 137 2.28 -8.28 4.79
CA GLY A 137 3.40 -8.59 5.65
C GLY A 137 4.49 -7.50 5.62
N ALA A 138 4.85 -7.02 4.43
CA ALA A 138 5.82 -5.94 4.26
C ALA A 138 5.34 -4.61 4.88
N THR A 139 4.05 -4.28 4.72
CA THR A 139 3.44 -3.07 5.30
C THR A 139 3.47 -3.12 6.83
N TRP A 140 3.02 -4.22 7.41
CA TRP A 140 2.99 -4.38 8.86
C TRP A 140 4.39 -4.44 9.47
N LEU A 141 5.30 -5.15 8.83
CA LEU A 141 6.70 -5.22 9.26
C LEU A 141 7.35 -3.84 9.27
N ALA A 142 7.18 -3.07 8.17
CA ALA A 142 7.70 -1.71 8.07
C ALA A 142 7.12 -0.80 9.16
N PHE A 143 5.81 -0.88 9.42
CA PHE A 143 5.16 -0.09 10.45
C PHE A 143 5.64 -0.45 11.85
N VAL A 144 5.79 -1.75 12.18
CA VAL A 144 6.33 -2.20 13.47
C VAL A 144 7.76 -1.72 13.67
N ILE A 145 8.62 -1.85 12.66
CA ILE A 145 10.00 -1.36 12.73
C ILE A 145 10.03 0.17 12.90
N PHE A 146 9.14 0.89 12.18
CA PHE A 146 8.99 2.33 12.37
C PHE A 146 8.62 2.66 13.83
N LEU A 147 7.65 1.99 14.43
CA LEU A 147 7.24 2.23 15.82
C LEU A 147 8.39 1.97 16.80
N ILE A 148 9.16 0.91 16.60
CA ILE A 148 10.35 0.63 17.40
C ILE A 148 11.38 1.74 17.24
N GLY A 149 11.70 2.15 16.02
CA GLY A 149 12.64 3.23 15.74
C GLY A 149 12.17 4.58 16.27
N ALA A 150 10.88 4.90 16.13
CA ALA A 150 10.29 6.13 16.63
C ALA A 150 10.44 6.29 18.16
N ARG A 151 10.48 5.18 18.91
CA ARG A 151 10.73 5.20 20.35
C ARG A 151 12.08 5.79 20.71
N PHE A 152 13.09 5.64 19.83
CA PHE A 152 14.45 6.14 20.05
C PHE A 152 14.65 7.58 19.55
N PHE A 153 13.94 7.98 18.49
CA PHE A 153 14.14 9.26 17.82
C PHE A 153 13.08 10.32 18.14
N ALA A 154 11.96 9.96 18.73
CA ALA A 154 10.96 10.94 19.17
C ALA A 154 11.53 11.90 20.22
N ALA A 155 11.17 13.18 20.12
CA ALA A 155 11.63 14.21 21.05
C ALA A 155 11.10 13.99 22.48
N SER A 156 9.90 13.42 22.58
CA SER A 156 9.25 13.11 23.86
C SER A 156 8.29 11.92 23.76
N ASP A 157 7.86 11.42 24.92
CA ASP A 157 6.81 10.39 25.00
C ASP A 157 5.46 10.90 24.45
N ARG A 158 5.22 12.20 24.48
CA ARG A 158 4.01 12.82 23.89
C ARG A 158 4.00 12.66 22.36
N VAL A 159 5.13 12.93 21.70
CA VAL A 159 5.27 12.73 20.25
C VAL A 159 5.11 11.26 19.88
N TYR A 160 5.73 10.36 20.64
CA TYR A 160 5.57 8.93 20.42
C TYR A 160 4.11 8.47 20.53
N ALA A 161 3.37 9.02 21.51
CA ALA A 161 1.94 8.73 21.68
C ALA A 161 1.09 9.14 20.47
N LEU A 162 1.48 10.13 19.66
CA LEU A 162 0.78 10.48 18.42
C LEU A 162 0.85 9.34 17.40
N PHE A 163 1.96 8.60 17.35
CA PHE A 163 2.12 7.45 16.45
C PHE A 163 1.40 6.19 16.96
N MET A 164 1.13 6.14 18.27
CA MET A 164 0.30 5.12 18.91
C MET A 164 -1.21 5.44 18.83
N ASN A 165 -1.60 6.48 18.11
CA ASN A 165 -3.01 6.83 17.97
C ASN A 165 -3.80 5.69 17.29
N PRO A 166 -4.99 5.32 17.78
CA PRO A 166 -5.86 4.29 17.19
C PRO A 166 -6.11 4.48 15.68
N MET A 167 -6.07 5.71 15.17
CA MET A 167 -6.20 6.02 13.75
C MET A 167 -5.19 5.23 12.90
N TRP A 168 -3.92 5.14 13.34
CA TRP A 168 -2.87 4.45 12.59
C TRP A 168 -3.05 2.94 12.62
N PHE A 169 -3.56 2.40 13.72
CA PHE A 169 -3.91 0.97 13.78
C PHE A 169 -5.10 0.64 12.87
N VAL A 170 -6.11 1.50 12.79
CA VAL A 170 -7.19 1.38 11.81
C VAL A 170 -6.64 1.45 10.39
N ALA A 171 -5.76 2.40 10.10
CA ALA A 171 -5.13 2.52 8.79
C ALA A 171 -4.34 1.26 8.41
N MET A 172 -3.53 0.70 9.31
CA MET A 172 -2.68 -0.45 9.01
C MET A 172 -3.40 -1.79 9.05
N LEU A 173 -4.38 -1.98 9.97
CA LEU A 173 -5.05 -3.27 10.15
C LEU A 173 -6.31 -3.42 9.29
N ILE A 174 -6.97 -2.31 8.91
CA ILE A 174 -8.20 -2.34 8.13
C ILE A 174 -7.98 -1.76 6.74
N VAL A 175 -7.47 -0.53 6.62
CA VAL A 175 -7.37 0.15 5.32
C VAL A 175 -6.28 -0.48 4.45
N ALA A 176 -5.11 -0.82 5.01
CA ALA A 176 -4.01 -1.40 4.24
C ALA A 176 -4.37 -2.76 3.61
N PRO A 177 -5.01 -3.74 4.29
CA PRO A 177 -5.51 -4.95 3.66
C PRO A 177 -6.53 -4.69 2.55
N LEU A 178 -7.47 -3.75 2.73
CA LEU A 178 -8.41 -3.36 1.69
C LEU A 178 -7.70 -2.76 0.48
N PHE A 179 -6.74 -1.87 0.69
CA PHE A 179 -5.91 -1.33 -0.39
C PHE A 179 -5.14 -2.39 -1.16
N THR A 180 -4.73 -3.45 -0.48
CA THR A 180 -4.05 -4.58 -1.13
C THR A 180 -5.01 -5.31 -2.08
N VAL A 181 -6.26 -5.54 -1.65
CA VAL A 181 -7.30 -6.17 -2.48
C VAL A 181 -7.68 -5.28 -3.65
N LEU A 182 -7.86 -3.96 -3.40
CA LEU A 182 -8.10 -2.96 -4.45
C LEU A 182 -7.04 -3.02 -5.54
N SER A 183 -5.80 -2.98 -5.11
CA SER A 183 -4.60 -2.93 -5.95
C SER A 183 -4.48 -4.18 -6.83
N VAL A 184 -4.64 -5.37 -6.24
CA VAL A 184 -4.65 -6.65 -6.98
C VAL A 184 -5.80 -6.69 -7.97
N SER A 185 -7.00 -6.27 -7.56
CA SER A 185 -8.18 -6.27 -8.44
C SER A 185 -7.97 -5.37 -9.67
N VAL A 186 -7.41 -4.17 -9.46
CA VAL A 186 -7.04 -3.25 -10.53
C VAL A 186 -5.95 -3.86 -11.43
N ALA A 187 -4.90 -4.45 -10.85
CA ALA A 187 -3.83 -5.10 -11.61
C ALA A 187 -4.36 -6.26 -12.47
N ILE A 188 -5.26 -7.08 -11.95
CA ILE A 188 -5.93 -8.17 -12.68
C ILE A 188 -6.69 -7.60 -13.90
N ILE A 189 -7.50 -6.56 -13.69
CA ILE A 189 -8.30 -5.93 -14.75
C ILE A 189 -7.40 -5.35 -15.86
N ILE A 190 -6.35 -4.63 -15.49
CA ILE A 190 -5.40 -4.03 -16.43
C ILE A 190 -4.64 -5.12 -17.19
N SER A 191 -4.15 -6.14 -16.50
CA SER A 191 -3.41 -7.25 -17.09
C SER A 191 -4.21 -8.03 -18.13
N SER A 192 -5.54 -8.01 -18.05
CA SER A 192 -6.41 -8.58 -19.09
C SER A 192 -6.33 -7.84 -20.43
N ARG A 193 -5.96 -6.56 -20.43
CA ARG A 193 -5.93 -5.68 -21.62
C ARG A 193 -4.52 -5.36 -22.11
N VAL A 194 -3.51 -5.55 -21.29
CA VAL A 194 -2.12 -5.17 -21.58
C VAL A 194 -1.28 -6.42 -21.80
N ASN A 195 -0.29 -6.34 -22.72
CA ASN A 195 0.61 -7.45 -23.07
C ASN A 195 2.05 -7.27 -22.55
N ASP A 196 2.37 -6.09 -21.98
CA ASP A 196 3.66 -5.79 -21.38
C ASP A 196 3.50 -5.63 -19.86
N PRO A 197 4.25 -6.40 -19.04
CA PRO A 197 4.19 -6.30 -17.59
C PRO A 197 4.51 -4.89 -17.04
N ARG A 198 5.47 -4.18 -17.66
CA ARG A 198 5.85 -2.83 -17.25
C ARG A 198 4.74 -1.82 -17.52
N ALA A 199 4.09 -1.92 -18.68
CA ALA A 199 2.96 -1.06 -19.01
C ALA A 199 1.77 -1.35 -18.07
N ALA A 200 1.50 -2.61 -17.76
CA ALA A 200 0.47 -3.00 -16.79
C ALA A 200 0.76 -2.44 -15.39
N GLU A 201 2.01 -2.53 -14.93
CA GLU A 201 2.45 -1.96 -13.67
C GLU A 201 2.27 -0.44 -13.62
N GLN A 202 2.76 0.29 -14.64
CA GLN A 202 2.64 1.75 -14.69
C GLN A 202 1.19 2.24 -14.67
N ILE A 203 0.31 1.60 -15.44
CA ILE A 203 -1.12 1.92 -15.42
C ILE A 203 -1.73 1.54 -14.06
N GLY A 204 -1.33 0.41 -13.50
CA GLY A 204 -1.78 -0.05 -12.19
C GLY A 204 -1.41 0.90 -11.05
N MET A 205 -0.26 1.58 -11.15
CA MET A 205 0.17 2.58 -10.16
C MET A 205 -0.76 3.81 -10.07
N LEU A 206 -1.63 4.05 -11.06
CA LEU A 206 -2.66 5.09 -10.96
C LEU A 206 -3.63 4.88 -9.79
N VAL A 207 -3.72 3.67 -9.26
CA VAL A 207 -4.47 3.37 -8.02
C VAL A 207 -3.96 4.15 -6.80
N MET A 208 -2.73 4.68 -6.86
CA MET A 208 -2.16 5.52 -5.79
C MET A 208 -2.68 6.96 -5.78
N LEU A 209 -3.27 7.45 -6.89
CA LEU A 209 -3.71 8.85 -7.00
C LEU A 209 -4.68 9.29 -5.89
N PRO A 210 -5.68 8.50 -5.47
CA PRO A 210 -6.55 8.88 -4.36
C PRO A 210 -5.80 9.10 -3.05
N ILE A 211 -4.82 8.26 -2.74
CA ILE A 211 -3.99 8.42 -1.53
C ILE A 211 -3.07 9.64 -1.62
N MET A 212 -2.54 9.92 -2.81
CA MET A 212 -1.79 11.17 -3.04
C MET A 212 -2.69 12.39 -2.84
N GLY A 213 -3.94 12.34 -3.32
CA GLY A 213 -4.93 13.37 -3.06
C GLY A 213 -5.23 13.57 -1.57
N LEU A 214 -5.37 12.48 -0.81
CA LEU A 214 -5.53 12.53 0.63
C LEU A 214 -4.30 13.13 1.34
N PHE A 215 -3.10 12.73 0.92
CA PHE A 215 -1.83 13.24 1.44
C PHE A 215 -1.71 14.76 1.25
N PHE A 216 -1.93 15.26 0.04
CA PHE A 216 -1.90 16.70 -0.21
C PHE A 216 -3.05 17.43 0.48
N GLY A 217 -4.25 16.86 0.49
CA GLY A 217 -5.39 17.41 1.21
C GLY A 217 -5.13 17.56 2.72
N ALA A 218 -4.41 16.61 3.31
CA ALA A 218 -4.00 16.66 4.71
C ALA A 218 -2.89 17.71 4.96
N ILE A 219 -1.90 17.82 4.07
CA ILE A 219 -0.84 18.84 4.16
C ILE A 219 -1.44 20.25 4.10
N PHE A 220 -2.38 20.48 3.18
CA PHE A 220 -3.04 21.79 3.04
C PHE A 220 -4.14 22.04 4.10
N GLY A 221 -4.36 21.10 5.03
CA GLY A 221 -5.36 21.23 6.09
C GLY A 221 -6.82 21.14 5.62
N VAL A 222 -7.05 20.70 4.37
CA VAL A 222 -8.40 20.53 3.79
C VAL A 222 -9.06 19.27 4.33
N ILE A 223 -8.29 18.21 4.53
CA ILE A 223 -8.77 16.90 5.01
C ILE A 223 -8.16 16.63 6.39
N PRO A 224 -8.97 16.58 7.44
CA PRO A 224 -8.46 16.25 8.77
C PRO A 224 -8.06 14.78 8.86
N LEU A 225 -6.87 14.51 9.37
CA LEU A 225 -6.42 13.15 9.68
C LEU A 225 -6.98 12.73 11.04
N ASN A 226 -8.00 11.91 11.01
CA ASN A 226 -8.61 11.34 12.21
C ASN A 226 -9.15 9.93 11.94
N THR A 227 -9.55 9.22 12.98
CA THR A 227 -10.09 7.85 12.87
C THR A 227 -11.31 7.78 11.96
N THR A 228 -12.16 8.79 11.97
CA THR A 228 -13.36 8.86 11.11
C THR A 228 -12.98 8.90 9.63
N THR A 229 -11.99 9.73 9.27
CA THR A 229 -11.48 9.82 7.89
C THR A 229 -10.91 8.47 7.43
N MET A 230 -10.17 7.76 8.30
CA MET A 230 -9.64 6.42 7.98
C MET A 230 -10.74 5.37 7.82
N LEU A 231 -11.77 5.42 8.67
CA LEU A 231 -12.92 4.51 8.55
C LEU A 231 -13.74 4.79 7.29
N LEU A 232 -13.95 6.06 6.94
CA LEU A 232 -14.62 6.44 5.68
C LEU A 232 -13.81 5.98 4.46
N LEU A 233 -12.50 6.18 4.48
CA LEU A 233 -11.59 5.69 3.45
C LEU A 233 -11.69 4.17 3.30
N GLY A 234 -11.67 3.44 4.42
CA GLY A 234 -11.84 1.99 4.44
C GLY A 234 -13.20 1.55 3.89
N ALA A 235 -14.28 2.23 4.27
CA ALA A 235 -15.63 1.92 3.76
C ALA A 235 -15.76 2.17 2.25
N LEU A 236 -15.22 3.28 1.75
CA LEU A 236 -15.19 3.58 0.31
C LEU A 236 -14.36 2.54 -0.46
N THR A 237 -13.21 2.16 0.09
CA THR A 237 -12.35 1.13 -0.52
C THR A 237 -13.06 -0.22 -0.55
N LEU A 238 -13.72 -0.62 0.54
CA LEU A 238 -14.48 -1.86 0.59
C LEU A 238 -15.58 -1.91 -0.47
N LEU A 239 -16.30 -0.80 -0.67
CA LEU A 239 -17.32 -0.71 -1.73
C LEU A 239 -16.70 -0.84 -3.12
N ALA A 240 -15.55 -0.19 -3.34
CA ALA A 240 -14.81 -0.32 -4.60
C ALA A 240 -14.32 -1.76 -4.81
N ASP A 241 -13.81 -2.42 -3.78
CA ASP A 241 -13.32 -3.80 -3.82
C ASP A 241 -14.42 -4.78 -4.25
N VAL A 242 -15.61 -4.67 -3.66
CA VAL A 242 -16.75 -5.51 -4.05
C VAL A 242 -17.07 -5.36 -5.54
N GLY A 243 -17.07 -4.13 -6.07
CA GLY A 243 -17.30 -3.86 -7.48
C GLY A 243 -16.19 -4.41 -8.39
N LEU A 244 -14.92 -4.16 -8.02
CA LEU A 244 -13.77 -4.56 -8.82
C LEU A 244 -13.55 -6.07 -8.83
N VAL A 245 -13.73 -6.74 -7.68
CA VAL A 245 -13.64 -8.20 -7.60
C VAL A 245 -14.72 -8.85 -8.46
N ALA A 246 -15.98 -8.36 -8.40
CA ALA A 246 -17.07 -8.86 -9.24
C ALA A 246 -16.76 -8.66 -10.74
N LEU A 247 -16.18 -7.53 -11.11
CA LEU A 247 -15.74 -7.22 -12.47
C LEU A 247 -14.57 -8.13 -12.91
N GLY A 248 -13.59 -8.32 -12.04
CA GLY A 248 -12.44 -9.18 -12.28
C GLY A 248 -12.86 -10.64 -12.56
N VAL A 249 -13.74 -11.19 -11.73
CA VAL A 249 -14.29 -12.55 -11.95
C VAL A 249 -14.97 -12.70 -13.30
N LYS A 250 -15.75 -11.67 -13.75
CA LYS A 250 -16.40 -11.70 -15.07
C LYS A 250 -15.40 -11.65 -16.23
N LEU A 251 -14.35 -10.86 -16.11
CA LEU A 251 -13.31 -10.72 -17.16
C LEU A 251 -12.45 -11.97 -17.30
N PHE A 252 -12.25 -12.72 -16.24
CA PHE A 252 -11.42 -13.94 -16.21
C PHE A 252 -12.24 -15.24 -16.43
N GLN A 253 -13.45 -15.18 -16.97
CA GLN A 253 -14.15 -16.38 -17.40
C GLN A 253 -13.39 -17.06 -18.55
N ARG A 254 -13.31 -18.39 -18.50
CA ARG A 254 -12.56 -19.23 -19.47
C ARG A 254 -12.88 -18.90 -20.93
N GLU A 255 -14.14 -18.65 -21.23
CA GLU A 255 -14.61 -18.29 -22.56
C GLU A 255 -14.08 -16.93 -23.01
N THR A 256 -13.96 -15.96 -22.10
CA THR A 256 -13.45 -14.61 -22.38
C THR A 256 -11.95 -14.64 -22.62
N ILE A 257 -11.19 -15.46 -21.89
CA ILE A 257 -9.75 -15.62 -22.07
C ILE A 257 -9.43 -16.23 -23.44
N LEU A 258 -10.12 -17.32 -23.80
CA LEU A 258 -9.87 -18.04 -25.05
C LEU A 258 -10.31 -17.26 -26.31
N THR A 259 -11.29 -16.37 -26.20
CA THR A 259 -11.87 -15.66 -27.36
C THR A 259 -11.38 -14.24 -27.54
N ARG A 260 -11.01 -13.54 -26.46
CA ARG A 260 -10.72 -12.09 -26.48
C ARG A 260 -9.31 -11.68 -26.09
N TRP A 261 -8.52 -12.59 -25.53
CA TRP A 261 -7.14 -12.29 -25.17
C TRP A 261 -6.20 -12.57 -26.37
N LYS A 262 -6.21 -11.64 -27.34
CA LYS A 262 -5.26 -11.63 -28.46
C LYS A 262 -4.18 -10.58 -28.23
#